data_ab157e8a8f59d562d48041ffbef9b3c7
#
_entry.id   ab157e8a8f59d562d48041ffbef9b3c7
#
_cell.length_a   1.000
_cell.length_b   1.000
_cell.length_c   1.000
_cell.angle_alpha   90.00
_cell.angle_beta   90.00
_cell.angle_gamma   90.00
#
_symmetry.space_group_name_H-M   'P 1'
#
loop_
_entity.id
_entity.type
_entity.pdbx_description
1 polymer ?
#
loop_
_entity_poly.entity_id
_entity_poly.type
_entity_poly.pdbx_seq_one_letter_code
_entity_poly.pdbx_strand_id
1 'polypeptide(L)'
;NNYNYKNKETNTTEENQNQTKNGFTVKNSNESKDKNETNNNQTKNGFQLTEKENKQLKSLYLFYYDQLSSTQKAVYEDLYAFLQKPSSMYYLKKPAKTQDFFIAMTAFMYDFPEAYWLQGYRYYSDSQKRVTSITVSIPEDLETKMAQVDAIANNVVAAVANENAYNKLKYFYEWIINWTIYQSNECDQDFTSVFLLKQSVCAGYSRTFQYLCKKAGIKCTYVPGDTDEPHAWNLVELNGKYYWVDVTWGDPIYDDGTQTLNYHYFMTTDEVLFRTHYTLDGTVLLSSTDKIDVFKFPQCTDNSLSYYVQTGSYFPTYDYYGIRNYVLQKLNENPYQYFEFQIGDIASYQQALDYLFSDNYLYMTGILQEYFGYGFRYYYYYWNDTGIIGIQVY
;
A
#
# COMPACT_ATOMS: atom_id res chain seq x y z
N ASN A 1 12.84 25.89 -13.74
CA ASN A 1 13.46 24.65 -13.30
C ASN A 1 12.38 23.60 -13.11
N ASN A 2 12.37 22.67 -14.04
CA ASN A 2 11.40 21.60 -14.09
C ASN A 2 11.91 20.48 -13.18
N TYR A 3 11.22 20.20 -12.08
CA TYR A 3 11.49 19.01 -11.32
C TYR A 3 10.54 17.93 -11.80
N ASN A 4 11.06 17.02 -12.63
CA ASN A 4 10.39 15.74 -12.86
C ASN A 4 10.56 14.91 -11.60
N TYR A 5 9.48 14.28 -11.16
CA TYR A 5 9.53 13.24 -10.15
C TYR A 5 10.45 12.13 -10.68
N LYS A 6 11.66 12.02 -10.16
CA LYS A 6 12.49 10.84 -10.37
C LYS A 6 12.24 9.88 -9.25
N ASN A 7 11.86 8.67 -9.60
CA ASN A 7 11.84 7.54 -8.69
C ASN A 7 13.16 7.48 -7.94
N LYS A 8 13.08 7.15 -6.65
CA LYS A 8 14.26 6.90 -5.83
C LYS A 8 15.07 5.79 -6.49
N GLU A 9 16.17 6.13 -7.16
CA GLU A 9 17.20 5.15 -7.48
C GLU A 9 17.90 4.77 -6.18
N THR A 10 17.57 3.61 -5.66
CA THR A 10 18.43 2.96 -4.67
C THR A 10 19.61 2.38 -5.41
N ASN A 11 20.78 2.97 -5.23
CA ASN A 11 22.05 2.32 -5.57
C ASN A 11 22.18 1.06 -4.69
N THR A 12 21.65 -0.05 -5.16
CA THR A 12 21.97 -1.36 -4.61
C THR A 12 23.20 -1.87 -5.34
N THR A 13 24.34 -1.85 -4.64
CA THR A 13 25.46 -2.70 -4.98
C THR A 13 24.99 -4.15 -5.08
N GLU A 14 25.33 -4.77 -6.19
CA GLU A 14 25.12 -6.18 -6.47
C GLU A 14 25.62 -7.04 -5.30
N GLU A 15 24.72 -7.62 -4.52
CA GLU A 15 24.92 -8.89 -3.82
C GLU A 15 23.58 -9.37 -3.24
N ASN A 16 23.14 -10.50 -3.79
CA ASN A 16 22.02 -11.38 -3.44
C ASN A 16 20.80 -11.35 -4.37
N GLN A 17 20.98 -12.02 -5.50
CA GLN A 17 19.90 -12.54 -6.34
C GLN A 17 19.08 -13.60 -5.61
N ASN A 18 18.18 -13.19 -4.70
CA ASN A 18 17.11 -14.04 -4.15
C ASN A 18 15.95 -13.18 -3.64
N GLN A 19 15.69 -12.05 -4.27
CA GLN A 19 14.49 -11.28 -3.99
C GLN A 19 13.35 -11.74 -4.89
N THR A 20 12.39 -12.39 -4.29
CA THR A 20 11.10 -12.63 -4.92
C THR A 20 10.37 -11.29 -5.11
N LYS A 21 9.91 -11.04 -6.33
CA LYS A 21 9.22 -9.81 -6.73
C LYS A 21 7.97 -9.43 -5.93
N ASN A 22 7.55 -10.21 -4.94
CA ASN A 22 6.34 -9.96 -4.14
C ASN A 22 6.58 -10.07 -2.63
N GLY A 23 7.81 -9.93 -2.16
CA GLY A 23 8.10 -9.92 -0.72
C GLY A 23 8.01 -11.29 -0.02
N PHE A 24 7.95 -12.38 -0.77
CA PHE A 24 7.97 -13.73 -0.24
C PHE A 24 9.23 -14.49 -0.66
N THR A 25 10.01 -14.91 0.29
CA THR A 25 11.09 -15.86 0.03
C THR A 25 10.55 -17.26 0.23
N VAL A 26 10.09 -17.89 -0.84
CA VAL A 26 9.76 -19.32 -0.82
C VAL A 26 11.06 -20.10 -0.96
N LYS A 27 11.57 -20.65 0.12
CA LYS A 27 12.65 -21.63 0.05
C LYS A 27 12.06 -22.98 -0.30
N ASN A 28 12.12 -23.35 -1.57
CA ASN A 28 11.79 -24.69 -2.01
C ASN A 28 12.88 -25.65 -1.51
N SER A 29 12.60 -26.41 -0.48
CA SER A 29 13.37 -27.61 -0.17
C SER A 29 12.62 -28.83 -0.68
N ASN A 30 12.91 -29.26 -1.90
CA ASN A 30 12.55 -30.59 -2.35
C ASN A 30 13.43 -31.61 -1.61
N GLU A 31 13.17 -31.86 -0.37
CA GLU A 31 13.67 -33.04 0.31
C GLU A 31 12.49 -34.00 0.53
N SER A 32 12.32 -34.90 -0.43
CA SER A 32 11.61 -36.13 -0.19
C SER A 32 12.45 -36.98 0.80
N LYS A 33 12.19 -36.82 2.07
CA LYS A 33 12.63 -37.82 3.05
C LYS A 33 11.42 -38.65 3.45
N ASP A 34 11.35 -39.84 2.88
CA ASP A 34 10.63 -40.94 3.46
C ASP A 34 11.09 -41.10 4.91
N LYS A 35 10.32 -40.61 5.84
CA LYS A 35 10.40 -41.02 7.24
C LYS A 35 9.09 -41.65 7.61
N ASN A 36 9.24 -42.95 7.94
CA ASN A 36 8.27 -43.84 8.52
C ASN A 36 7.13 -43.14 9.26
N GLU A 37 5.93 -43.49 8.87
CA GLU A 37 4.70 -43.25 9.64
C GLU A 37 4.84 -43.85 11.02
N THR A 38 5.31 -43.08 11.97
CA THR A 38 5.09 -43.37 13.39
C THR A 38 3.94 -42.49 13.85
N ASN A 39 2.85 -43.15 14.19
CA ASN A 39 1.68 -42.68 14.92
C ASN A 39 1.82 -41.28 15.58
N ASN A 40 1.37 -40.25 14.90
CA ASN A 40 1.19 -38.94 15.49
C ASN A 40 -0.28 -38.49 15.41
N ASN A 41 -1.11 -39.19 16.19
CA ASN A 41 -2.49 -38.79 16.45
C ASN A 41 -2.62 -37.56 17.39
N GLN A 42 -1.52 -36.98 17.86
CA GLN A 42 -1.56 -35.92 18.87
C GLN A 42 -1.60 -34.49 18.30
N THR A 43 -1.33 -34.26 17.03
CA THR A 43 -1.15 -32.93 16.49
C THR A 43 -2.33 -32.38 15.67
N LYS A 44 -3.22 -33.22 15.18
CA LYS A 44 -4.34 -32.81 14.33
C LYS A 44 -5.44 -31.98 15.04
N ASN A 45 -5.58 -32.13 16.35
CA ASN A 45 -6.65 -31.47 17.11
C ASN A 45 -6.27 -30.10 17.71
N GLY A 46 -5.00 -29.70 17.67
CA GLY A 46 -4.52 -28.48 18.32
C GLY A 46 -4.78 -27.17 17.56
N PHE A 47 -5.04 -27.24 16.25
CA PHE A 47 -5.13 -26.11 15.34
C PHE A 47 -6.52 -25.95 14.70
N GLN A 48 -7.56 -26.41 15.35
CA GLN A 48 -8.92 -26.14 14.91
C GLN A 48 -9.38 -24.79 15.45
N LEU A 49 -9.99 -23.99 14.58
CA LEU A 49 -10.65 -22.76 15.01
C LEU A 49 -11.77 -23.09 15.98
N THR A 50 -11.80 -22.39 17.10
CA THR A 50 -12.95 -22.37 18.00
C THR A 50 -14.13 -21.70 17.30
N GLU A 51 -15.35 -21.90 17.79
CA GLU A 51 -16.54 -21.23 17.27
C GLU A 51 -16.39 -19.69 17.31
N LYS A 52 -15.79 -19.18 18.38
CA LYS A 52 -15.49 -17.75 18.53
C LYS A 52 -14.53 -17.25 17.44
N GLU A 53 -13.44 -17.98 17.20
CA GLU A 53 -12.43 -17.63 16.18
C GLU A 53 -13.01 -17.71 14.77
N ASN A 54 -13.86 -18.70 14.47
CA ASN A 54 -14.60 -18.79 13.21
C ASN A 54 -15.53 -17.59 13.00
N LYS A 55 -16.25 -17.20 14.05
CA LYS A 55 -17.13 -16.04 13.99
C LYS A 55 -16.33 -14.75 13.78
N GLN A 56 -15.20 -14.64 14.44
CA GLN A 56 -14.28 -13.50 14.28
C GLN A 56 -13.75 -13.42 12.86
N LEU A 57 -13.25 -14.52 12.29
CA LEU A 57 -12.76 -14.55 10.90
C LEU A 57 -13.83 -14.07 9.91
N LYS A 58 -15.06 -14.56 10.06
CA LYS A 58 -16.19 -14.19 9.19
C LYS A 58 -16.64 -12.73 9.35
N SER A 59 -16.26 -12.06 10.43
CA SER A 59 -16.58 -10.64 10.66
C SER A 59 -15.54 -9.69 10.06
N LEU A 60 -14.39 -10.20 9.65
CA LEU A 60 -13.32 -9.38 9.09
C LEU A 60 -13.58 -9.06 7.61
N TYR A 61 -13.08 -7.90 7.19
CA TYR A 61 -12.94 -7.59 5.77
C TYR A 61 -11.69 -8.26 5.23
N LEU A 62 -11.86 -9.23 4.34
CA LEU A 62 -10.79 -10.07 3.80
C LEU A 62 -10.92 -10.11 2.27
N PHE A 63 -10.33 -9.14 1.62
CA PHE A 63 -10.45 -8.92 0.18
C PHE A 63 -10.02 -10.13 -0.66
N TYR A 64 -8.91 -10.76 -0.30
CA TYR A 64 -8.38 -11.90 -1.05
C TYR A 64 -9.10 -13.21 -0.69
N TYR A 65 -9.42 -13.41 0.59
CA TYR A 65 -10.19 -14.57 1.03
C TYR A 65 -11.52 -14.72 0.29
N ASP A 66 -12.23 -13.62 0.09
CA ASP A 66 -13.55 -13.63 -0.55
C ASP A 66 -13.50 -14.12 -2.00
N GLN A 67 -12.35 -14.07 -2.64
CA GLN A 67 -12.12 -14.51 -4.02
C GLN A 67 -11.64 -15.97 -4.13
N LEU A 68 -11.41 -16.67 -3.02
CA LEU A 68 -10.89 -18.02 -3.00
C LEU A 68 -11.97 -19.08 -3.28
N SER A 69 -11.56 -20.19 -3.88
CA SER A 69 -12.37 -21.41 -3.95
C SER A 69 -12.58 -22.02 -2.56
N SER A 70 -13.52 -22.92 -2.42
CA SER A 70 -13.78 -23.64 -1.15
C SER A 70 -12.54 -24.41 -0.65
N THR A 71 -11.78 -25.04 -1.54
CA THR A 71 -10.54 -25.75 -1.20
C THR A 71 -9.46 -24.79 -0.69
N GLN A 72 -9.29 -23.66 -1.37
CA GLN A 72 -8.34 -22.61 -0.98
C GLN A 72 -8.74 -21.95 0.35
N LYS A 73 -10.04 -21.71 0.57
CA LYS A 73 -10.57 -21.22 1.84
C LYS A 73 -10.27 -22.14 3.00
N ALA A 74 -10.35 -23.46 2.79
CA ALA A 74 -10.01 -24.43 3.83
C ALA A 74 -8.53 -24.31 4.27
N VAL A 75 -7.59 -24.13 3.33
CA VAL A 75 -6.18 -23.89 3.64
C VAL A 75 -6.01 -22.55 4.35
N TYR A 76 -6.65 -21.49 3.88
CA TYR A 76 -6.61 -20.18 4.49
C TYR A 76 -7.12 -20.19 5.94
N GLU A 77 -8.21 -20.87 6.21
CA GLU A 77 -8.77 -21.04 7.55
C GLU A 77 -7.80 -21.83 8.48
N ASP A 78 -7.08 -22.80 7.94
CA ASP A 78 -6.01 -23.49 8.65
C ASP A 78 -4.87 -22.52 9.02
N LEU A 79 -4.45 -21.66 8.09
CA LEU A 79 -3.42 -20.64 8.34
C LEU A 79 -3.91 -19.60 9.38
N TYR A 80 -5.18 -19.25 9.37
CA TYR A 80 -5.76 -18.37 10.39
C TYR A 80 -5.73 -19.04 11.78
N ALA A 81 -6.02 -20.33 11.88
CA ALA A 81 -5.88 -21.07 13.12
C ALA A 81 -4.42 -21.10 13.61
N PHE A 82 -3.48 -21.24 12.69
CA PHE A 82 -2.06 -21.15 12.99
C PHE A 82 -1.63 -19.77 13.49
N LEU A 83 -2.16 -18.71 12.92
CA LEU A 83 -1.92 -17.34 13.38
C LEU A 83 -2.38 -17.13 14.83
N GLN A 84 -3.50 -17.76 15.23
CA GLN A 84 -4.00 -17.67 16.62
C GLN A 84 -3.10 -18.43 17.62
N LYS A 85 -2.42 -19.48 17.18
CA LYS A 85 -1.55 -20.33 18.00
C LYS A 85 -0.24 -20.61 17.27
N PRO A 86 0.69 -19.65 17.21
CA PRO A 86 1.96 -19.83 16.51
C PRO A 86 2.73 -21.06 17.00
N SER A 87 3.24 -21.83 16.06
CA SER A 87 4.05 -23.02 16.30
C SER A 87 5.12 -23.15 15.20
N SER A 88 6.24 -23.76 15.51
CA SER A 88 7.31 -23.99 14.53
C SER A 88 6.93 -24.99 13.44
N MET A 89 5.92 -25.81 13.67
CA MET A 89 5.40 -26.77 12.70
C MET A 89 3.87 -26.80 12.75
N TYR A 90 3.27 -26.83 11.57
CA TYR A 90 1.83 -26.83 11.42
C TYR A 90 1.38 -27.78 10.32
N TYR A 91 0.37 -28.61 10.61
CA TYR A 91 -0.23 -29.56 9.68
C TYR A 91 -1.56 -29.03 9.15
N LEU A 92 -1.74 -29.12 7.83
CA LEU A 92 -3.03 -28.85 7.21
C LEU A 92 -4.03 -29.94 7.60
N LYS A 93 -5.30 -29.59 7.83
CA LYS A 93 -6.36 -30.57 8.09
C LYS A 93 -6.52 -31.55 6.95
N LYS A 94 -6.36 -31.09 5.72
CA LYS A 94 -6.39 -31.88 4.51
C LYS A 94 -5.22 -31.51 3.62
N PRO A 95 -4.53 -32.49 3.01
CA PRO A 95 -3.51 -32.20 2.02
C PRO A 95 -4.09 -31.36 0.87
N ALA A 96 -3.37 -30.32 0.47
CA ALA A 96 -3.78 -29.38 -0.59
C ALA A 96 -2.88 -29.52 -1.81
N LYS A 97 -3.43 -29.39 -3.01
CA LYS A 97 -2.62 -29.21 -4.22
C LYS A 97 -1.69 -28.03 -4.03
N THR A 98 -0.46 -28.13 -4.52
CA THR A 98 0.55 -27.07 -4.38
C THR A 98 0.04 -25.71 -4.85
N GLN A 99 -0.64 -25.66 -5.98
CA GLN A 99 -1.21 -24.42 -6.50
C GLN A 99 -2.24 -23.81 -5.54
N ASP A 100 -3.18 -24.59 -5.03
CA ASP A 100 -4.21 -24.11 -4.09
C ASP A 100 -3.58 -23.64 -2.78
N PHE A 101 -2.54 -24.32 -2.32
CA PHE A 101 -1.77 -23.90 -1.15
C PHE A 101 -1.11 -22.53 -1.35
N PHE A 102 -0.42 -22.30 -2.47
CA PHE A 102 0.23 -21.03 -2.73
C PHE A 102 -0.76 -19.89 -2.91
N ILE A 103 -1.89 -20.14 -3.56
CA ILE A 103 -2.96 -19.14 -3.71
C ILE A 103 -3.52 -18.76 -2.32
N ALA A 104 -3.82 -19.74 -1.49
CA ALA A 104 -4.33 -19.51 -0.14
C ALA A 104 -3.31 -18.81 0.77
N MET A 105 -2.03 -19.22 0.72
CA MET A 105 -0.96 -18.59 1.49
C MET A 105 -0.76 -17.13 1.07
N THR A 106 -0.74 -16.85 -0.23
CA THR A 106 -0.61 -15.50 -0.77
C THR A 106 -1.78 -14.62 -0.32
N ALA A 107 -3.01 -15.11 -0.46
CA ALA A 107 -4.21 -14.40 0.01
C ALA A 107 -4.11 -14.10 1.52
N PHE A 108 -3.70 -15.08 2.30
CA PHE A 108 -3.56 -14.94 3.75
C PHE A 108 -2.52 -13.88 4.14
N MET A 109 -1.36 -13.92 3.52
CA MET A 109 -0.29 -12.95 3.80
C MET A 109 -0.64 -11.53 3.35
N TYR A 110 -1.47 -11.37 2.32
CA TYR A 110 -1.93 -10.06 1.87
C TYR A 110 -3.06 -9.50 2.74
N ASP A 111 -3.92 -10.37 3.29
CA ASP A 111 -5.00 -9.95 4.18
C ASP A 111 -4.54 -9.72 5.63
N PHE A 112 -3.45 -10.37 6.07
CA PHE A 112 -2.97 -10.32 7.46
C PHE A 112 -1.52 -9.81 7.56
N PRO A 113 -1.30 -8.50 7.71
CA PRO A 113 0.05 -7.98 7.96
C PRO A 113 0.65 -8.50 9.27
N GLU A 114 -0.17 -8.95 10.23
CA GLU A 114 0.24 -9.57 11.50
C GLU A 114 0.96 -10.91 11.30
N ALA A 115 0.76 -11.56 10.16
CA ALA A 115 1.39 -12.84 9.81
C ALA A 115 2.81 -12.68 9.24
N TYR A 116 3.48 -11.55 9.44
CA TYR A 116 4.78 -11.22 8.87
C TYR A 116 5.86 -12.27 9.15
N TRP A 117 5.79 -12.93 10.30
CA TRP A 117 6.72 -13.97 10.71
C TRP A 117 6.57 -15.30 9.95
N LEU A 118 5.49 -15.46 9.17
CA LEU A 118 5.34 -16.59 8.24
C LEU A 118 6.22 -16.46 6.98
N GLN A 119 6.80 -15.30 6.72
CA GLN A 119 7.77 -15.14 5.64
C GLN A 119 8.94 -16.11 5.83
N GLY A 120 9.35 -16.78 4.76
CA GLY A 120 10.42 -17.78 4.83
C GLY A 120 10.00 -19.17 5.34
N TYR A 121 8.71 -19.46 5.35
CA TYR A 121 8.21 -20.79 5.64
C TYR A 121 8.77 -21.84 4.66
N ARG A 122 8.80 -23.10 5.14
CA ARG A 122 9.05 -24.27 4.30
C ARG A 122 7.81 -25.13 4.30
N TYR A 123 7.52 -25.79 3.19
CA TYR A 123 6.39 -26.71 3.11
C TYR A 123 6.85 -28.13 2.80
N TYR A 124 6.04 -29.09 3.20
CA TYR A 124 6.27 -30.51 2.96
C TYR A 124 5.07 -31.11 2.22
N SER A 125 5.36 -32.03 1.32
CA SER A 125 4.36 -32.68 0.49
C SER A 125 4.34 -34.19 0.69
N ASP A 126 3.18 -34.78 0.47
CA ASP A 126 3.04 -36.26 0.42
C ASP A 126 3.53 -36.85 -0.92
N SER A 127 3.42 -38.15 -1.08
CA SER A 127 3.80 -38.86 -2.30
C SER A 127 3.01 -38.44 -3.54
N GLN A 128 1.84 -37.80 -3.36
CA GLN A 128 1.02 -37.26 -4.44
C GLN A 128 1.32 -35.80 -4.71
N LYS A 129 2.40 -35.24 -4.16
CA LYS A 129 2.83 -33.84 -4.27
C LYS A 129 1.78 -32.85 -3.73
N ARG A 130 0.99 -33.25 -2.74
CA ARG A 130 0.07 -32.35 -2.05
C ARG A 130 0.72 -31.84 -0.77
N VAL A 131 0.62 -30.55 -0.51
CA VAL A 131 1.15 -29.92 0.70
C VAL A 131 0.40 -30.46 1.92
N THR A 132 1.13 -30.91 2.92
CA THR A 132 0.59 -31.52 4.16
C THR A 132 0.91 -30.69 5.39
N SER A 133 2.06 -29.99 5.38
CA SER A 133 2.53 -29.23 6.53
C SER A 133 3.47 -28.12 6.12
N ILE A 134 3.65 -27.17 7.04
CA ILE A 134 4.65 -26.11 6.93
C ILE A 134 5.51 -26.08 8.21
N THR A 135 6.73 -25.59 8.06
CA THR A 135 7.59 -25.21 9.17
C THR A 135 8.02 -23.76 9.00
N VAL A 136 8.17 -23.07 10.11
CA VAL A 136 8.60 -21.67 10.16
C VAL A 136 9.44 -21.44 11.41
N SER A 137 10.39 -20.53 11.32
CA SER A 137 11.11 -20.03 12.49
C SER A 137 10.29 -18.92 13.15
N ILE A 138 9.80 -19.17 14.35
CA ILE A 138 9.06 -18.17 15.12
C ILE A 138 10.09 -17.27 15.82
N PRO A 139 10.04 -15.93 15.62
CA PRO A 139 10.88 -15.02 16.38
C PRO A 139 10.63 -15.16 17.90
N GLU A 140 11.70 -15.23 18.68
CA GLU A 140 11.59 -15.31 20.15
C GLU A 140 10.89 -14.09 20.76
N ASP A 141 11.00 -12.94 20.10
CA ASP A 141 10.42 -11.67 20.51
C ASP A 141 9.06 -11.35 19.86
N LEU A 142 8.43 -12.35 19.20
CA LEU A 142 7.17 -12.14 18.47
C LEU A 142 6.09 -11.47 19.32
N GLU A 143 5.83 -12.02 20.51
CA GLU A 143 4.80 -11.50 21.41
C GLU A 143 5.12 -10.07 21.88
N THR A 144 6.38 -9.81 22.25
CA THR A 144 6.84 -8.50 22.67
C THR A 144 6.75 -7.47 21.55
N LYS A 145 7.20 -7.81 20.36
CA LYS A 145 7.10 -6.92 19.19
C LYS A 145 5.65 -6.61 18.83
N MET A 146 4.77 -7.62 18.82
CA MET A 146 3.36 -7.40 18.54
C MET A 146 2.69 -6.51 19.60
N ALA A 147 3.03 -6.67 20.87
CA ALA A 147 2.54 -5.79 21.93
C ALA A 147 3.01 -4.33 21.72
N GLN A 148 4.26 -4.12 21.31
CA GLN A 148 4.79 -2.78 20.99
C GLN A 148 4.11 -2.17 19.76
N VAL A 149 3.94 -2.95 18.69
CA VAL A 149 3.22 -2.52 17.50
C VAL A 149 1.79 -2.11 17.85
N ASP A 150 1.08 -2.93 18.60
CA ASP A 150 -0.30 -2.66 19.01
C ASP A 150 -0.42 -1.41 19.89
N ALA A 151 0.53 -1.20 20.80
CA ALA A 151 0.54 0.00 21.64
C ALA A 151 0.64 1.27 20.79
N ILE A 152 1.55 1.30 19.80
CA ILE A 152 1.71 2.44 18.90
C ILE A 152 0.48 2.60 17.99
N ALA A 153 0.03 1.52 17.35
CA ALA A 153 -1.10 1.54 16.45
C ALA A 153 -2.40 1.98 17.15
N ASN A 154 -2.65 1.49 18.35
CA ASN A 154 -3.82 1.89 19.15
C ASN A 154 -3.79 3.38 19.51
N ASN A 155 -2.62 3.94 19.83
CA ASN A 155 -2.48 5.37 20.10
C ASN A 155 -2.77 6.21 18.84
N VAL A 156 -2.29 5.78 17.68
CA VAL A 156 -2.53 6.45 16.40
C VAL A 156 -4.03 6.45 16.07
N VAL A 157 -4.68 5.30 16.19
CA VAL A 157 -6.12 5.16 15.92
C VAL A 157 -6.96 5.95 16.94
N ALA A 158 -6.59 5.93 18.22
CA ALA A 158 -7.29 6.66 19.28
C ALA A 158 -7.25 8.19 19.07
N ALA A 159 -6.17 8.72 18.51
CA ALA A 159 -6.02 10.15 18.24
C ALA A 159 -7.11 10.71 17.30
N VAL A 160 -7.68 9.88 16.47
CA VAL A 160 -8.71 10.25 15.46
C VAL A 160 -10.01 9.45 15.63
N ALA A 161 -10.27 8.91 16.81
CA ALA A 161 -11.43 8.04 17.07
C ALA A 161 -12.76 8.71 16.73
N ASN A 162 -12.87 10.02 16.95
CA ASN A 162 -14.10 10.80 16.71
C ASN A 162 -14.19 11.43 15.30
N GLU A 163 -13.16 11.23 14.47
CA GLU A 163 -13.15 11.75 13.11
C GLU A 163 -13.97 10.87 12.15
N ASN A 164 -14.40 11.43 11.03
CA ASN A 164 -14.98 10.65 9.94
C ASN A 164 -13.92 9.77 9.26
N ALA A 165 -14.36 8.82 8.45
CA ALA A 165 -13.47 7.86 7.80
C ALA A 165 -12.42 8.53 6.90
N TYR A 166 -12.78 9.56 6.14
CA TYR A 166 -11.84 10.31 5.29
C TYR A 166 -10.72 10.95 6.13
N ASN A 167 -11.07 11.62 7.22
CA ASN A 167 -10.09 12.26 8.09
C ASN A 167 -9.20 11.24 8.81
N LYS A 168 -9.75 10.08 9.19
CA LYS A 168 -8.95 8.96 9.72
C LYS A 168 -7.91 8.48 8.71
N LEU A 169 -8.34 8.23 7.48
CA LEU A 169 -7.46 7.79 6.39
C LEU A 169 -6.35 8.80 6.11
N LYS A 170 -6.71 10.09 6.04
CA LYS A 170 -5.75 11.17 5.85
C LYS A 170 -4.74 11.25 6.99
N TYR A 171 -5.19 11.13 8.23
CA TYR A 171 -4.32 11.13 9.40
C TYR A 171 -3.35 9.94 9.40
N PHE A 172 -3.80 8.72 9.06
CA PHE A 172 -2.93 7.54 8.98
C PHE A 172 -1.87 7.70 7.89
N TYR A 173 -2.27 8.22 6.74
CA TYR A 173 -1.38 8.56 5.64
C TYR A 173 -0.28 9.53 6.08
N GLU A 174 -0.65 10.65 6.67
CA GLU A 174 0.26 11.67 7.17
C GLU A 174 1.15 11.14 8.30
N TRP A 175 0.58 10.35 9.22
CA TRP A 175 1.33 9.78 10.33
C TRP A 175 2.46 8.86 9.84
N ILE A 176 2.19 7.97 8.91
CA ILE A 176 3.19 7.04 8.36
C ILE A 176 4.32 7.83 7.71
N ILE A 177 4.00 8.82 6.88
CA ILE A 177 4.99 9.64 6.16
C ILE A 177 5.87 10.43 7.14
N ASN A 178 5.27 11.05 8.14
CA ASN A 178 5.99 11.85 9.14
C ASN A 178 6.79 10.99 10.14
N TRP A 179 6.34 9.76 10.38
CA TRP A 179 6.97 8.83 11.33
C TRP A 179 8.16 8.10 10.72
N THR A 180 8.18 7.89 9.42
CA THR A 180 9.02 6.91 8.73
C THR A 180 9.99 7.58 7.78
N ILE A 181 11.23 7.10 7.78
CA ILE A 181 12.22 7.41 6.74
C ILE A 181 12.19 6.30 5.69
N TYR A 182 12.10 6.65 4.41
CA TYR A 182 12.16 5.65 3.35
C TYR A 182 13.57 5.13 3.20
N GLN A 183 13.81 3.96 3.73
CA GLN A 183 15.11 3.31 3.73
C GLN A 183 14.96 1.81 3.87
N SER A 184 15.73 1.05 3.08
CA SER A 184 15.75 -0.41 3.16
C SER A 184 16.43 -0.90 4.44
N ASN A 185 15.92 -2.01 4.99
CA ASN A 185 16.49 -2.71 6.13
C ASN A 185 16.02 -4.19 6.15
N GLU A 186 16.44 -4.97 7.12
CA GLU A 186 16.15 -6.40 7.20
C GLU A 186 14.65 -6.74 7.35
N CYS A 187 13.85 -5.80 7.86
CA CYS A 187 12.40 -5.95 8.11
C CYS A 187 11.54 -5.10 7.20
N ASP A 188 12.10 -4.51 6.14
CA ASP A 188 11.43 -3.50 5.32
C ASP A 188 10.19 -4.01 4.54
N GLN A 189 10.01 -5.33 4.46
CA GLN A 189 8.84 -5.95 3.84
C GLN A 189 7.65 -6.11 4.79
N ASP A 190 7.80 -5.80 6.06
CA ASP A 190 6.75 -5.92 7.05
C ASP A 190 6.52 -4.62 7.84
N PHE A 191 5.41 -4.55 8.55
CA PHE A 191 5.00 -3.34 9.25
C PHE A 191 5.81 -3.03 10.52
N THR A 192 6.57 -4.00 11.06
CA THR A 192 7.43 -3.76 12.22
C THR A 192 8.53 -2.76 11.91
N SER A 193 8.97 -2.70 10.66
CA SER A 193 9.96 -1.72 10.18
C SER A 193 9.45 -0.29 10.32
N VAL A 194 8.18 -0.03 10.03
CA VAL A 194 7.56 1.28 10.25
C VAL A 194 7.35 1.55 11.72
N PHE A 195 6.63 0.67 12.42
CA PHE A 195 6.25 0.92 13.82
C PHE A 195 7.45 1.00 14.76
N LEU A 196 8.42 0.10 14.61
CA LEU A 196 9.51 -0.08 15.59
C LEU A 196 10.84 0.53 15.13
N LEU A 197 11.18 0.45 13.85
CA LEU A 197 12.44 0.98 13.32
C LEU A 197 12.31 2.37 12.72
N LYS A 198 11.11 2.83 12.40
CA LYS A 198 10.85 4.10 11.72
C LYS A 198 11.58 4.24 10.37
N GLN A 199 11.87 3.12 9.74
CA GLN A 199 12.54 3.02 8.44
C GLN A 199 11.91 1.86 7.68
N SER A 200 11.46 2.09 6.47
CA SER A 200 10.83 1.04 5.66
C SER A 200 10.84 1.40 4.18
N VAL A 201 10.32 0.47 3.38
CA VAL A 201 10.02 0.67 1.96
C VAL A 201 8.51 0.50 1.70
N CYS A 202 8.10 0.53 0.45
CA CYS A 202 6.69 0.50 0.04
C CYS A 202 5.85 -0.62 0.69
N ALA A 203 6.41 -1.82 0.84
CA ALA A 203 5.70 -2.94 1.46
C ALA A 203 5.37 -2.67 2.93
N GLY A 204 6.31 -2.16 3.71
CA GLY A 204 6.08 -1.80 5.11
C GLY A 204 5.12 -0.62 5.26
N TYR A 205 5.24 0.40 4.43
CA TYR A 205 4.30 1.54 4.39
C TYR A 205 2.86 1.07 4.14
N SER A 206 2.66 0.26 3.12
CA SER A 206 1.33 -0.22 2.72
C SER A 206 0.71 -1.18 3.73
N ARG A 207 1.50 -2.06 4.34
CA ARG A 207 1.04 -2.97 5.39
C ARG A 207 0.70 -2.24 6.68
N THR A 208 1.43 -1.18 7.01
CA THR A 208 1.13 -0.31 8.16
C THR A 208 -0.18 0.44 7.96
N PHE A 209 -0.39 1.00 6.77
CA PHE A 209 -1.64 1.68 6.44
C PHE A 209 -2.84 0.72 6.51
N GLN A 210 -2.70 -0.49 5.95
CA GLN A 210 -3.69 -1.55 6.06
C GLN A 210 -4.02 -1.89 7.52
N TYR A 211 -3.01 -2.02 8.37
CA TYR A 211 -3.20 -2.39 9.76
C TYR A 211 -3.90 -1.30 10.57
N LEU A 212 -3.54 -0.03 10.39
CA LEU A 212 -4.21 1.10 11.01
C LEU A 212 -5.68 1.19 10.59
N CYS A 213 -5.96 1.02 9.30
CA CYS A 213 -7.32 0.97 8.77
C CYS A 213 -8.13 -0.17 9.41
N LYS A 214 -7.55 -1.36 9.49
CA LYS A 214 -8.18 -2.52 10.13
C LYS A 214 -8.57 -2.22 11.58
N LYS A 215 -7.68 -1.63 12.37
CA LYS A 215 -7.96 -1.24 13.75
C LYS A 215 -9.03 -0.16 13.87
N ALA A 216 -9.14 0.70 12.87
CA ALA A 216 -10.17 1.74 12.81
C ALA A 216 -11.50 1.28 12.20
N GLY A 217 -11.61 0.01 11.79
CA GLY A 217 -12.80 -0.54 11.14
C GLY A 217 -13.02 -0.05 9.72
N ILE A 218 -11.97 0.39 9.02
CA ILE A 218 -12.00 0.84 7.64
C ILE A 218 -11.49 -0.29 6.73
N LYS A 219 -12.22 -0.59 5.66
CA LYS A 219 -11.89 -1.62 4.70
C LYS A 219 -10.71 -1.19 3.83
N CYS A 220 -9.58 -1.84 4.00
CA CYS A 220 -8.35 -1.55 3.28
C CYS A 220 -7.62 -2.82 2.91
N THR A 221 -7.07 -2.85 1.71
CA THR A 221 -6.39 -4.00 1.11
C THR A 221 -4.95 -3.62 0.77
N TYR A 222 -4.01 -4.51 1.03
CA TYR A 222 -2.64 -4.44 0.53
C TYR A 222 -2.61 -4.89 -0.93
N VAL A 223 -1.99 -4.10 -1.81
CA VAL A 223 -1.93 -4.38 -3.25
C VAL A 223 -0.49 -4.33 -3.73
N PRO A 224 0.12 -5.49 -4.03
CA PRO A 224 1.40 -5.51 -4.74
C PRO A 224 1.18 -5.32 -6.24
N GLY A 225 2.14 -4.68 -6.89
CA GLY A 225 2.12 -4.44 -8.32
C GLY A 225 3.48 -3.96 -8.81
N ASP A 226 3.47 -3.33 -9.98
CA ASP A 226 4.65 -2.74 -10.58
C ASP A 226 4.41 -1.25 -10.89
N THR A 227 5.49 -0.50 -10.84
CA THR A 227 5.66 0.80 -11.46
C THR A 227 6.78 0.64 -12.50
N ASP A 228 7.87 1.38 -12.41
CA ASP A 228 9.12 1.05 -13.14
C ASP A 228 9.87 -0.12 -12.46
N GLU A 229 9.49 -0.42 -11.23
CA GLU A 229 10.02 -1.50 -10.39
C GLU A 229 8.89 -2.12 -9.55
N PRO A 230 9.12 -3.29 -8.92
CA PRO A 230 8.14 -3.87 -8.00
C PRO A 230 7.74 -2.87 -6.91
N HIS A 231 6.44 -2.72 -6.68
CA HIS A 231 5.87 -1.73 -5.79
C HIS A 231 4.66 -2.29 -5.02
N ALA A 232 4.24 -1.58 -3.99
CA ALA A 232 3.04 -1.92 -3.24
C ALA A 232 2.32 -0.65 -2.77
N TRP A 233 0.99 -0.73 -2.77
CA TRP A 233 0.09 0.34 -2.33
C TRP A 233 -1.19 -0.24 -1.72
N ASN A 234 -2.22 0.56 -1.59
CA ASN A 234 -3.47 0.13 -0.96
C ASN A 234 -4.71 0.43 -1.79
N LEU A 235 -5.74 -0.36 -1.56
CA LEU A 235 -7.10 -0.17 -2.03
C LEU A 235 -8.01 0.05 -0.83
N VAL A 236 -8.78 1.13 -0.80
CA VAL A 236 -9.74 1.45 0.25
C VAL A 236 -11.16 1.32 -0.30
N GLU A 237 -12.04 0.65 0.45
CA GLU A 237 -13.48 0.69 0.22
C GLU A 237 -14.13 1.61 1.24
N LEU A 238 -14.88 2.59 0.75
CA LEU A 238 -15.64 3.52 1.58
C LEU A 238 -17.01 3.81 0.95
N ASN A 239 -18.08 3.53 1.68
CA ASN A 239 -19.46 3.73 1.22
C ASN A 239 -19.77 3.01 -0.11
N GLY A 240 -19.23 1.82 -0.30
CA GLY A 240 -19.42 1.01 -1.51
C GLY A 240 -18.64 1.47 -2.74
N LYS A 241 -17.74 2.41 -2.60
CA LYS A 241 -16.83 2.90 -3.64
C LYS A 241 -15.39 2.60 -3.27
N TYR A 242 -14.52 2.55 -4.28
CA TYR A 242 -13.14 2.15 -4.12
C TYR A 242 -12.19 3.28 -4.51
N TYR A 243 -11.08 3.37 -3.77
CA TYR A 243 -10.08 4.41 -3.93
C TYR A 243 -8.68 3.83 -3.78
N TRP A 244 -7.77 4.27 -4.62
CA TRP A 244 -6.36 3.93 -4.51
C TRP A 244 -5.62 4.87 -3.57
N VAL A 245 -4.71 4.32 -2.78
CA VAL A 245 -3.82 5.08 -1.89
C VAL A 245 -2.41 4.55 -2.03
N ASP A 246 -1.47 5.42 -2.38
CA ASP A 246 -0.03 5.11 -2.36
C ASP A 246 0.68 6.02 -1.34
N VAL A 247 0.88 5.50 -0.15
CA VAL A 247 1.51 6.25 0.94
C VAL A 247 2.97 6.54 0.64
N THR A 248 3.67 5.60 0.02
CA THR A 248 5.09 5.76 -0.34
C THR A 248 5.32 6.93 -1.28
N TRP A 249 4.48 7.07 -2.30
CA TRP A 249 4.59 8.17 -3.25
C TRP A 249 4.08 9.52 -2.70
N GLY A 250 3.48 9.51 -1.53
CA GLY A 250 3.23 10.71 -0.72
C GLY A 250 4.41 11.18 0.10
N ASP A 251 5.50 10.41 0.12
CA ASP A 251 6.74 10.67 0.88
C ASP A 251 7.96 10.80 -0.06
N PRO A 252 7.98 11.76 -0.99
CA PRO A 252 9.12 11.92 -1.88
C PRO A 252 10.35 12.44 -1.14
N ILE A 253 11.53 11.99 -1.57
CA ILE A 253 12.81 12.61 -1.22
C ILE A 253 13.31 13.35 -2.46
N TYR A 254 13.56 14.65 -2.33
CA TYR A 254 14.13 15.46 -3.40
C TYR A 254 15.65 15.38 -3.38
N ASP A 255 16.31 15.75 -4.50
CA ASP A 255 17.76 15.71 -4.67
C ASP A 255 18.53 16.55 -3.62
N ASP A 256 17.89 17.57 -3.05
CA ASP A 256 18.44 18.41 -1.98
C ASP A 256 18.24 17.83 -0.57
N GLY A 257 17.64 16.64 -0.47
CA GLY A 257 17.36 15.95 0.79
C GLY A 257 16.09 16.45 1.50
N THR A 258 15.34 17.38 0.93
CA THR A 258 14.06 17.81 1.51
C THR A 258 13.02 16.72 1.36
N GLN A 259 12.24 16.50 2.42
CA GLN A 259 11.05 15.66 2.42
C GLN A 259 9.83 16.55 2.54
N THR A 260 8.91 16.42 1.60
CA THR A 260 7.61 17.10 1.64
C THR A 260 6.52 16.07 1.45
N LEU A 261 5.59 16.06 2.38
CA LEU A 261 4.37 15.27 2.25
C LEU A 261 3.52 15.84 1.11
N ASN A 262 3.04 14.97 0.23
CA ASN A 262 2.05 15.31 -0.78
C ASN A 262 0.87 14.33 -0.75
N TYR A 263 -0.22 14.69 -1.44
CA TYR A 263 -1.45 13.91 -1.52
C TYR A 263 -1.77 13.46 -2.94
N HIS A 264 -0.77 13.37 -3.81
CA HIS A 264 -0.93 13.09 -5.24
C HIS A 264 -1.66 11.77 -5.50
N TYR A 265 -1.41 10.76 -4.69
CA TYR A 265 -2.02 9.43 -4.79
C TYR A 265 -2.82 9.07 -3.54
N PHE A 266 -3.47 10.05 -2.94
CA PHE A 266 -4.36 9.84 -1.80
C PHE A 266 -5.82 9.82 -2.26
N MET A 267 -6.48 8.67 -2.10
CA MET A 267 -7.88 8.44 -2.48
C MET A 267 -8.15 8.76 -3.96
N THR A 268 -7.30 8.26 -4.84
CA THR A 268 -7.32 8.56 -6.27
C THR A 268 -8.04 7.49 -7.10
N THR A 269 -8.19 7.73 -8.39
CA THR A 269 -8.92 6.90 -9.35
C THR A 269 -8.01 6.03 -10.20
N ASP A 270 -8.59 5.05 -10.91
CA ASP A 270 -7.91 4.27 -11.94
C ASP A 270 -7.27 5.16 -13.01
N GLU A 271 -8.00 6.20 -13.43
CA GLU A 271 -7.53 7.12 -14.46
C GLU A 271 -6.19 7.77 -14.10
N VAL A 272 -6.00 8.14 -12.83
CA VAL A 272 -4.75 8.74 -12.36
C VAL A 272 -3.71 7.67 -12.04
N LEU A 273 -4.06 6.66 -11.26
CA LEU A 273 -3.11 5.66 -10.79
C LEU A 273 -2.47 4.88 -11.94
N PHE A 274 -3.26 4.41 -12.89
CA PHE A 274 -2.78 3.53 -13.97
C PHE A 274 -2.00 4.24 -15.07
N ARG A 275 -1.72 5.52 -14.92
CA ARG A 275 -0.70 6.19 -15.74
C ARG A 275 0.72 5.74 -15.36
N THR A 276 0.93 5.28 -14.15
CA THR A 276 2.25 4.92 -13.60
C THR A 276 2.29 3.59 -12.87
N HIS A 277 1.16 3.10 -12.39
CA HIS A 277 1.06 1.87 -11.61
C HIS A 277 0.38 0.77 -12.42
N TYR A 278 0.83 -0.46 -12.23
CA TYR A 278 0.27 -1.63 -12.90
C TYR A 278 -0.03 -2.69 -11.84
N THR A 279 -1.30 -3.01 -11.65
CA THR A 279 -1.67 -4.19 -10.88
C THR A 279 -1.17 -5.41 -11.64
N LEU A 280 -0.59 -6.38 -10.94
CA LEU A 280 -0.18 -7.64 -11.53
C LEU A 280 -1.37 -8.61 -11.68
N ASP A 281 -2.57 -8.09 -11.91
CA ASP A 281 -3.84 -8.82 -12.01
C ASP A 281 -4.02 -9.89 -10.92
N GLY A 282 -3.53 -9.56 -9.71
CA GLY A 282 -3.54 -10.50 -8.60
C GLY A 282 -2.66 -11.72 -8.77
N THR A 283 -1.54 -11.56 -9.47
CA THR A 283 -0.61 -12.65 -9.77
C THR A 283 -0.09 -13.34 -8.53
N VAL A 284 -0.17 -14.65 -8.50
CA VAL A 284 0.44 -15.52 -7.51
C VAL A 284 1.65 -16.21 -8.12
N LEU A 285 2.79 -16.17 -7.41
CA LEU A 285 3.99 -16.88 -7.82
C LEU A 285 3.89 -18.33 -7.34
N LEU A 286 3.89 -19.27 -8.27
CA LEU A 286 3.91 -20.71 -8.00
C LEU A 286 5.35 -21.24 -7.94
N SER A 287 6.25 -20.61 -8.68
CA SER A 287 7.69 -20.89 -8.71
C SER A 287 8.45 -19.63 -9.13
N SER A 288 9.76 -19.71 -9.32
CA SER A 288 10.55 -18.59 -9.85
C SER A 288 10.13 -18.14 -11.25
N THR A 289 9.47 -19.01 -12.02
CA THR A 289 9.07 -18.76 -13.41
C THR A 289 7.56 -18.80 -13.64
N ASP A 290 6.83 -19.55 -12.81
CA ASP A 290 5.40 -19.81 -13.00
C ASP A 290 4.55 -18.86 -12.20
N LYS A 291 3.63 -18.18 -12.87
CA LYS A 291 2.70 -17.21 -12.31
C LYS A 291 1.28 -17.57 -12.72
N ILE A 292 0.32 -17.26 -11.88
CA ILE A 292 -1.11 -17.39 -12.17
C ILE A 292 -1.84 -16.13 -11.70
N ASP A 293 -2.72 -15.62 -12.56
CA ASP A 293 -3.59 -14.50 -12.23
C ASP A 293 -4.86 -15.04 -11.56
N VAL A 294 -5.07 -14.69 -10.30
CA VAL A 294 -6.16 -15.22 -9.47
C VAL A 294 -7.09 -14.13 -8.99
N PHE A 295 -6.52 -13.01 -8.52
CA PHE A 295 -7.29 -11.96 -7.86
C PHE A 295 -7.61 -10.83 -8.82
N LYS A 296 -8.82 -10.28 -8.68
CA LYS A 296 -9.29 -9.15 -9.47
C LYS A 296 -9.54 -7.95 -8.56
N PHE A 297 -9.29 -6.77 -9.09
CA PHE A 297 -9.52 -5.51 -8.39
C PHE A 297 -10.74 -4.80 -8.96
N PRO A 298 -11.55 -4.14 -8.11
CA PRO A 298 -12.66 -3.34 -8.55
C PRO A 298 -12.19 -2.09 -9.28
N GLN A 299 -13.07 -1.46 -10.03
CA GLN A 299 -12.81 -0.16 -10.65
C GLN A 299 -12.92 0.96 -9.63
N CYS A 300 -11.98 1.90 -9.67
CA CYS A 300 -11.96 3.11 -8.86
C CYS A 300 -12.25 4.31 -9.75
N THR A 301 -13.53 4.67 -9.89
CA THR A 301 -13.99 5.71 -10.81
C THR A 301 -14.48 6.98 -10.11
N ASP A 302 -14.68 6.92 -8.80
CA ASP A 302 -15.13 8.06 -8.01
C ASP A 302 -13.95 8.90 -7.51
N ASN A 303 -13.90 10.17 -7.89
CA ASN A 303 -12.89 11.12 -7.44
C ASN A 303 -13.34 12.01 -6.27
N SER A 304 -14.56 11.83 -5.77
CA SER A 304 -15.16 12.75 -4.79
C SER A 304 -14.36 12.82 -3.48
N LEU A 305 -13.61 11.80 -3.14
CA LEU A 305 -12.76 11.75 -1.94
C LEU A 305 -11.27 11.99 -2.24
N SER A 306 -10.90 12.35 -3.46
CA SER A 306 -9.52 12.79 -3.70
C SER A 306 -9.20 14.06 -2.90
N TYR A 307 -7.96 14.23 -2.49
CA TYR A 307 -7.53 15.39 -1.72
C TYR A 307 -7.89 16.71 -2.43
N TYR A 308 -7.69 16.78 -3.73
CA TYR A 308 -7.91 17.99 -4.52
C TYR A 308 -9.38 18.33 -4.67
N VAL A 309 -10.26 17.34 -4.79
CA VAL A 309 -11.71 17.58 -4.76
C VAL A 309 -12.14 18.05 -3.37
N GLN A 310 -11.66 17.40 -2.32
CA GLN A 310 -12.02 17.75 -0.93
C GLN A 310 -11.52 19.14 -0.51
N THR A 311 -10.43 19.61 -1.08
CA THR A 311 -9.86 20.94 -0.78
C THR A 311 -10.28 22.04 -1.77
N GLY A 312 -11.14 21.72 -2.73
CA GLY A 312 -11.59 22.69 -3.73
C GLY A 312 -10.52 23.12 -4.75
N SER A 313 -9.51 22.28 -4.93
CA SER A 313 -8.36 22.53 -5.81
C SER A 313 -8.34 21.62 -7.05
N TYR A 314 -9.45 21.00 -7.38
CA TYR A 314 -9.61 20.13 -8.55
C TYR A 314 -10.40 20.83 -9.66
N PHE A 315 -9.87 20.77 -10.87
CA PHE A 315 -10.50 21.27 -12.09
C PHE A 315 -10.59 20.11 -13.10
N PRO A 316 -11.80 19.67 -13.50
CA PRO A 316 -11.94 18.57 -14.46
C PRO A 316 -11.25 18.86 -15.80
N THR A 317 -11.31 20.12 -16.25
CA THR A 317 -10.69 20.63 -17.47
C THR A 317 -10.01 21.98 -17.18
N TYR A 318 -9.27 22.52 -18.17
CA TYR A 318 -8.71 23.86 -18.03
C TYR A 318 -9.81 24.90 -17.89
N ASP A 319 -9.84 25.56 -16.75
CA ASP A 319 -10.77 26.64 -16.40
C ASP A 319 -9.96 27.84 -15.87
N TYR A 320 -9.68 28.81 -16.75
CA TYR A 320 -8.89 29.99 -16.39
C TYR A 320 -9.49 30.75 -15.20
N TYR A 321 -10.79 31.02 -15.21
CA TYR A 321 -11.43 31.81 -14.16
C TYR A 321 -11.50 31.03 -12.83
N GLY A 322 -11.77 29.77 -12.88
CA GLY A 322 -11.74 28.91 -11.70
C GLY A 322 -10.36 28.85 -11.08
N ILE A 323 -9.31 28.64 -11.90
CA ILE A 323 -7.91 28.61 -11.44
C ILE A 323 -7.51 29.97 -10.87
N ARG A 324 -7.84 31.06 -11.57
CA ARG A 324 -7.58 32.42 -11.09
C ARG A 324 -8.20 32.68 -9.71
N ASN A 325 -9.47 32.37 -9.54
CA ASN A 325 -10.16 32.56 -8.27
C ASN A 325 -9.53 31.71 -7.15
N TYR A 326 -9.18 30.46 -7.43
CA TYR A 326 -8.47 29.62 -6.48
C TYR A 326 -7.11 30.18 -6.08
N VAL A 327 -6.29 30.58 -7.06
CA VAL A 327 -4.97 31.18 -6.80
C VAL A 327 -5.09 32.43 -5.94
N LEU A 328 -5.97 33.36 -6.29
CA LEU A 328 -6.19 34.57 -5.51
C LEU A 328 -6.69 34.27 -4.09
N GLN A 329 -7.55 33.29 -3.93
CA GLN A 329 -7.95 32.82 -2.60
C GLN A 329 -6.74 32.35 -1.78
N LYS A 330 -5.87 31.52 -2.35
CA LYS A 330 -4.66 31.03 -1.66
C LYS A 330 -3.70 32.14 -1.28
N LEU A 331 -3.50 33.09 -2.16
CA LEU A 331 -2.68 34.30 -1.86
C LEU A 331 -3.28 35.14 -0.73
N ASN A 332 -4.60 35.26 -0.66
CA ASN A 332 -5.27 35.97 0.43
C ASN A 332 -5.16 35.22 1.77
N GLU A 333 -5.13 33.90 1.75
CA GLU A 333 -4.92 33.07 2.95
C GLU A 333 -3.48 33.22 3.46
N ASN A 334 -2.50 32.99 2.59
CA ASN A 334 -1.07 33.19 2.86
C ASN A 334 -0.28 33.33 1.55
N PRO A 335 0.17 34.57 1.20
CA PRO A 335 0.74 34.87 -0.12
C PRO A 335 2.06 34.12 -0.43
N TYR A 336 2.78 33.69 0.58
CA TYR A 336 4.07 33.04 0.41
C TYR A 336 4.05 31.52 0.74
N GLN A 337 2.87 30.98 1.02
CA GLN A 337 2.72 29.55 1.24
C GLN A 337 2.60 28.83 -0.10
N TYR A 338 3.30 27.70 -0.23
CA TYR A 338 3.14 26.77 -1.35
C TYR A 338 1.72 26.21 -1.43
N PHE A 339 1.18 26.12 -2.63
CA PHE A 339 -0.12 25.51 -2.89
C PHE A 339 -0.13 24.74 -4.21
N GLU A 340 -1.04 23.78 -4.32
CA GLU A 340 -1.22 22.94 -5.50
C GLU A 340 -2.67 22.95 -5.98
N PHE A 341 -2.87 22.64 -7.25
CA PHE A 341 -4.16 22.28 -7.84
C PHE A 341 -3.98 21.19 -8.89
N GLN A 342 -5.06 20.47 -9.18
CA GLN A 342 -5.06 19.36 -10.13
C GLN A 342 -6.02 19.64 -11.29
N ILE A 343 -5.61 19.28 -12.50
CA ILE A 343 -6.44 19.24 -13.70
C ILE A 343 -6.62 17.79 -14.10
N GLY A 344 -7.87 17.31 -14.13
CA GLY A 344 -8.19 15.90 -14.29
C GLY A 344 -7.90 15.35 -15.69
N ASP A 345 -8.26 16.09 -16.73
CA ASP A 345 -8.05 15.69 -18.12
C ASP A 345 -6.63 16.00 -18.59
N ILE A 346 -5.94 15.01 -19.16
CA ILE A 346 -4.53 15.17 -19.60
C ILE A 346 -4.40 16.24 -20.69
N ALA A 347 -5.29 16.28 -21.69
CA ALA A 347 -5.22 17.26 -22.75
C ALA A 347 -5.44 18.67 -22.20
N SER A 348 -6.38 18.84 -21.30
CA SER A 348 -6.62 20.10 -20.58
C SER A 348 -5.46 20.49 -19.69
N TYR A 349 -4.79 19.54 -19.06
CA TYR A 349 -3.59 19.81 -18.27
C TYR A 349 -2.44 20.32 -19.14
N GLN A 350 -2.18 19.72 -20.29
CA GLN A 350 -1.17 20.22 -21.23
C GLN A 350 -1.52 21.62 -21.73
N GLN A 351 -2.78 21.87 -22.02
CA GLN A 351 -3.28 23.19 -22.38
C GLN A 351 -3.05 24.22 -21.27
N ALA A 352 -3.31 23.82 -20.01
CA ALA A 352 -3.08 24.69 -18.85
C ALA A 352 -1.61 25.07 -18.68
N LEU A 353 -0.68 24.11 -18.83
CA LEU A 353 0.75 24.41 -18.79
C LEU A 353 1.15 25.44 -19.84
N ASP A 354 0.64 25.32 -21.05
CA ASP A 354 0.92 26.26 -22.13
C ASP A 354 0.36 27.67 -21.83
N TYR A 355 -0.92 27.78 -21.50
CA TYR A 355 -1.53 29.09 -21.23
C TYR A 355 -1.01 29.74 -19.94
N LEU A 356 -0.75 28.99 -18.91
CA LEU A 356 -0.34 29.56 -17.63
C LEU A 356 1.13 30.00 -17.62
N PHE A 357 2.02 29.27 -18.32
CA PHE A 357 3.45 29.40 -18.10
C PHE A 357 4.30 29.62 -19.36
N SER A 358 3.78 29.40 -20.57
CA SER A 358 4.59 29.65 -21.78
C SER A 358 4.81 31.15 -22.01
N ASP A 359 5.90 31.50 -22.66
CA ASP A 359 6.26 32.90 -22.99
C ASP A 359 5.21 33.61 -23.85
N ASN A 360 4.35 32.86 -24.56
CA ASN A 360 3.31 33.41 -25.39
C ASN A 360 2.10 33.95 -24.60
N TYR A 361 1.83 33.41 -23.43
CA TYR A 361 0.60 33.68 -22.67
C TYR A 361 0.86 34.18 -21.26
N LEU A 362 1.69 33.51 -20.45
CA LEU A 362 2.06 33.86 -19.08
C LEU A 362 0.88 34.23 -18.17
N TYR A 363 -0.26 33.53 -18.29
CA TYR A 363 -1.47 33.90 -17.55
C TYR A 363 -1.29 33.74 -16.04
N MET A 364 -0.46 32.82 -15.56
CA MET A 364 -0.16 32.74 -14.12
C MET A 364 0.54 34.00 -13.63
N THR A 365 1.50 34.53 -14.37
CA THR A 365 2.15 35.79 -14.03
C THR A 365 1.12 36.92 -13.93
N GLY A 366 0.15 36.98 -14.87
CA GLY A 366 -0.93 37.96 -14.82
C GLY A 366 -1.80 37.83 -13.57
N ILE A 367 -2.17 36.63 -13.18
CA ILE A 367 -2.94 36.36 -11.95
C ILE A 367 -2.17 36.81 -10.71
N LEU A 368 -0.90 36.46 -10.61
CA LEU A 368 -0.05 36.87 -9.48
C LEU A 368 0.13 38.39 -9.43
N GLN A 369 0.21 39.07 -10.58
CA GLN A 369 0.27 40.54 -10.66
C GLN A 369 -1.00 41.21 -10.13
N GLU A 370 -2.17 40.63 -10.27
CA GLU A 370 -3.40 41.16 -9.67
C GLU A 370 -3.29 41.31 -8.15
N TYR A 371 -2.55 40.40 -7.49
CA TYR A 371 -2.36 40.42 -6.04
C TYR A 371 -1.15 41.26 -5.62
N PHE A 372 0.03 40.98 -6.21
CA PHE A 372 1.30 41.57 -5.78
C PHE A 372 1.66 42.89 -6.48
N GLY A 373 1.05 43.20 -7.62
CA GLY A 373 1.54 44.24 -8.49
C GLY A 373 2.83 43.80 -9.20
N TYR A 374 3.93 44.50 -8.90
CA TYR A 374 5.24 44.20 -9.45
C TYR A 374 6.24 43.85 -8.36
N GLY A 375 7.33 43.18 -8.73
CA GLY A 375 8.44 42.92 -7.81
C GLY A 375 8.38 41.61 -7.07
N PHE A 376 7.57 40.66 -7.53
CA PHE A 376 7.54 39.28 -7.01
C PHE A 376 8.32 38.31 -7.91
N ARG A 377 8.66 37.18 -7.37
CA ARG A 377 9.20 36.02 -8.09
C ARG A 377 8.39 34.79 -7.71
N TYR A 378 8.29 33.85 -8.62
CA TYR A 378 7.65 32.57 -8.30
C TYR A 378 8.32 31.42 -9.05
N TYR A 379 8.19 30.23 -8.45
CA TYR A 379 8.45 28.97 -9.11
C TYR A 379 7.15 28.23 -9.30
N TYR A 380 7.06 27.45 -10.39
CA TYR A 380 6.00 26.49 -10.58
C TYR A 380 6.59 25.11 -10.76
N TYR A 381 5.83 24.13 -10.27
CA TYR A 381 6.15 22.72 -10.30
C TYR A 381 5.02 22.01 -11.03
N TYR A 382 5.31 20.93 -11.75
CA TYR A 382 4.29 20.19 -12.44
C TYR A 382 4.60 18.70 -12.52
N TRP A 383 3.54 17.90 -12.43
CA TRP A 383 3.58 16.44 -12.45
C TRP A 383 2.68 15.92 -13.57
N ASN A 384 3.30 15.49 -14.66
CA ASN A 384 2.60 15.06 -15.87
C ASN A 384 1.70 13.85 -15.62
N ASP A 385 2.09 12.96 -14.71
CA ASP A 385 1.36 11.71 -14.45
C ASP A 385 0.05 11.95 -13.67
N THR A 386 0.00 12.98 -12.86
CA THR A 386 -1.16 13.28 -12.00
C THR A 386 -1.97 14.50 -12.43
N GLY A 387 -1.42 15.33 -13.33
CA GLY A 387 -2.06 16.59 -13.72
C GLY A 387 -2.00 17.67 -12.64
N ILE A 388 -1.04 17.58 -11.73
CA ILE A 388 -0.90 18.52 -10.61
C ILE A 388 0.09 19.62 -10.96
N ILE A 389 -0.24 20.84 -10.54
CA ILE A 389 0.58 22.04 -10.68
C ILE A 389 0.73 22.68 -9.30
N GLY A 390 1.97 22.99 -8.92
CA GLY A 390 2.31 23.64 -7.66
C GLY A 390 2.89 25.02 -7.90
N ILE A 391 2.60 25.96 -7.01
CA ILE A 391 3.07 27.35 -7.07
C ILE A 391 3.72 27.74 -5.75
N GLN A 392 4.89 28.35 -5.84
CA GLN A 392 5.58 28.99 -4.72
C GLN A 392 5.98 30.40 -5.09
N VAL A 393 5.52 31.39 -4.34
CA VAL A 393 5.86 32.81 -4.53
C VAL A 393 6.90 33.27 -3.49
N TYR A 394 7.79 34.19 -3.87
CA TYR A 394 8.85 34.76 -3.04
C TYR A 394 8.83 36.27 -3.04
#